data_3f2e94a9119cc1c5d5e23704cf28b697
#
_entry.id   3f2e94a9119cc1c5d5e23704cf28b697
#
_cell.length_a   1.000
_cell.length_b   1.000
_cell.length_c   1.000
_cell.angle_alpha   90.00
_cell.angle_beta   90.00
_cell.angle_gamma   90.00
#
_symmetry.space_group_name_H-M   'P 1'
#
loop_
_entity.id
_entity.type
_entity.pdbx_description
1 polymer ?
#
loop_
_entity_poly.entity_id
_entity_poly.type
_entity_poly.pdbx_seq_one_letter_code
_entity_poly.pdbx_strand_id
1 'polypeptide(L)'
;MIYVGIDLHRKRSQITALDEQGTELLSRRVANDPEALKAILAELGGELQVALEATYGWEWLADLLEQEGHELHLSHPLRTKAIAAARVKTDAVDARTLAHLLRADLLPEAYVAPRELRDLRDLLRQRVALTQMRTALKNRVHALLARHGLHHGQSKLFDSKAGRAFLEQAELREPARRRLEVLLRLIADFDREIDALAGEIDQRAKTDPRVKTLCQIKGIGRYTAMLVIAEVGEVERFRSARHLCAWAGLTPTVRSSDGKARLGHISRQGSVALRWALVEAAQKANLSGGPLRESFERIAKRRGRKIAKVAIARKILTLCYYGLRDGEIRCLARRPSATNATAAA
;
A
#
# COMPACT_ATOMS: atom_id res chain seq x y z
N MET A 1 35.52 1.19 4.12
CA MET A 1 34.04 1.16 4.23
C MET A 1 33.64 1.06 5.71
N ILE A 2 32.66 1.86 6.15
CA ILE A 2 32.11 1.80 7.52
C ILE A 2 30.63 1.44 7.43
N TYR A 3 30.21 0.51 8.29
CA TYR A 3 28.84 -0.02 8.32
C TYR A 3 28.12 0.54 9.55
N VAL A 4 27.08 1.34 9.31
CA VAL A 4 26.35 2.04 10.35
C VAL A 4 24.96 1.44 10.51
N GLY A 5 24.60 1.02 11.71
CA GLY A 5 23.24 0.60 12.03
C GLY A 5 22.56 1.67 12.89
N ILE A 6 21.35 2.06 12.50
CA ILE A 6 20.56 3.05 13.24
C ILE A 6 19.25 2.43 13.70
N ASP A 7 19.03 2.36 15.01
CA ASP A 7 17.75 2.04 15.61
C ASP A 7 17.02 3.36 15.93
N LEU A 8 16.03 3.68 15.07
CA LEU A 8 15.30 4.94 15.09
C LEU A 8 14.09 4.87 16.01
N HIS A 9 14.08 5.70 17.03
CA HIS A 9 12.94 5.93 17.91
C HIS A 9 12.35 7.33 17.72
N ARG A 10 11.28 7.66 18.44
CA ARG A 10 10.56 8.94 18.25
C ARG A 10 11.40 10.18 18.57
N LYS A 11 12.24 10.15 19.60
CA LYS A 11 12.98 11.33 20.08
C LYS A 11 14.49 11.17 20.00
N ARG A 12 14.97 9.97 19.93
CA ARG A 12 16.40 9.63 19.96
C ARG A 12 16.64 8.40 19.11
N SER A 13 17.81 8.31 18.52
CA SER A 13 18.29 7.14 17.80
C SER A 13 19.50 6.55 18.49
N GLN A 14 19.66 5.26 18.43
CA GLN A 14 20.90 4.56 18.76
C GLN A 14 21.67 4.31 17.48
N ILE A 15 22.92 4.74 17.42
CA ILE A 15 23.81 4.56 16.28
C ILE A 15 24.95 3.65 16.71
N THR A 16 25.24 2.64 15.90
CA THR A 16 26.43 1.80 16.04
C THR A 16 27.14 1.75 14.70
N ALA A 17 28.44 2.02 14.70
CA ALA A 17 29.29 1.95 13.52
C ALA A 17 30.37 0.88 13.71
N LEU A 18 30.57 0.07 12.66
CA LEU A 18 31.54 -1.00 12.60
C LEU A 18 32.50 -0.80 11.42
N ASP A 19 33.77 -1.17 11.59
CA ASP A 19 34.69 -1.30 10.47
C ASP A 19 34.47 -2.59 9.65
N GLU A 20 35.28 -2.82 8.64
CA GLU A 20 35.21 -4.02 7.78
C GLU A 20 35.48 -5.32 8.55
N GLN A 21 36.26 -5.27 9.63
CA GLN A 21 36.58 -6.38 10.49
C GLN A 21 35.46 -6.66 11.51
N GLY A 22 34.51 -5.72 11.66
CA GLY A 22 33.40 -5.81 12.61
C GLY A 22 33.76 -5.25 13.99
N THR A 23 34.85 -4.48 14.09
CA THR A 23 35.23 -3.77 15.30
C THR A 23 34.31 -2.57 15.48
N GLU A 24 33.82 -2.34 16.69
CA GLU A 24 32.95 -1.21 17.00
C GLU A 24 33.78 0.09 17.07
N LEU A 25 33.51 1.00 16.12
CA LEU A 25 34.12 2.33 16.06
C LEU A 25 33.34 3.34 16.93
N LEU A 26 32.01 3.17 16.98
CA LEU A 26 31.13 4.06 17.73
C LEU A 26 29.87 3.31 18.17
N SER A 27 29.41 3.58 19.40
CA SER A 27 28.08 3.21 19.86
C SER A 27 27.53 4.35 20.71
N ARG A 28 26.60 5.13 20.18
CA ARG A 28 26.14 6.37 20.80
C ARG A 28 24.63 6.58 20.63
N ARG A 29 24.01 7.07 21.70
CA ARG A 29 22.61 7.50 21.67
C ARG A 29 22.52 9.00 21.38
N VAL A 30 21.75 9.39 20.36
CA VAL A 30 21.67 10.74 19.82
C VAL A 30 20.24 11.24 19.81
N ALA A 31 20.05 12.55 19.98
CA ALA A 31 18.75 13.17 19.72
C ALA A 31 18.42 13.10 18.21
N ASN A 32 17.14 12.96 17.87
CA ASN A 32 16.69 13.02 16.48
C ASN A 32 16.64 14.48 16.01
N ASP A 33 17.81 15.08 15.99
CA ASP A 33 18.08 16.39 15.44
C ASP A 33 18.97 16.24 14.19
N PRO A 34 18.59 16.81 13.04
CA PRO A 34 19.36 16.67 11.81
C PRO A 34 20.84 17.04 11.95
N GLU A 35 21.15 18.15 12.64
CA GLU A 35 22.53 18.61 12.78
C GLU A 35 23.36 17.71 13.69
N ALA A 36 22.73 17.18 14.77
CA ALA A 36 23.39 16.22 15.64
C ALA A 36 23.71 14.89 14.92
N LEU A 37 22.81 14.43 14.03
CA LEU A 37 23.03 13.23 13.24
C LEU A 37 24.10 13.44 12.16
N LYS A 38 24.08 14.57 11.46
CA LYS A 38 25.13 14.95 10.49
C LYS A 38 26.50 15.01 11.16
N ALA A 39 26.60 15.63 12.33
CA ALA A 39 27.85 15.74 13.05
C ALA A 39 28.44 14.36 13.39
N ILE A 40 27.63 13.39 13.81
CA ILE A 40 28.10 12.04 14.12
C ILE A 40 28.51 11.29 12.85
N LEU A 41 27.74 11.39 11.76
CA LEU A 41 28.11 10.75 10.50
C LEU A 41 29.41 11.35 9.95
N ALA A 42 29.59 12.66 10.08
CA ALA A 42 30.84 13.34 9.69
C ALA A 42 32.03 12.95 10.60
N GLU A 43 31.81 12.74 11.90
CA GLU A 43 32.86 12.27 12.84
C GLU A 43 33.42 10.90 12.43
N LEU A 44 32.60 10.02 11.85
CA LEU A 44 33.03 8.70 11.39
C LEU A 44 33.97 8.78 10.21
N GLY A 45 33.76 9.77 9.32
CA GLY A 45 34.56 9.95 8.10
C GLY A 45 34.45 8.77 7.13
N GLY A 46 35.04 8.94 5.94
CA GLY A 46 35.10 7.87 4.94
C GLY A 46 33.75 7.57 4.28
N GLU A 47 33.69 6.42 3.64
CA GLU A 47 32.52 5.93 2.92
C GLU A 47 31.63 5.14 3.86
N LEU A 48 30.38 5.60 4.05
CA LEU A 48 29.41 5.02 4.96
C LEU A 48 28.30 4.29 4.21
N GLN A 49 28.01 3.06 4.64
CA GLN A 49 26.76 2.36 4.33
C GLN A 49 25.88 2.36 5.59
N VAL A 50 24.64 2.79 5.47
CA VAL A 50 23.77 3.00 6.61
C VAL A 50 22.56 2.06 6.57
N ALA A 51 22.41 1.21 7.58
CA ALA A 51 21.23 0.37 7.76
C ALA A 51 20.22 1.02 8.70
N LEU A 52 18.96 1.09 8.29
CA LEU A 52 17.84 1.62 9.04
C LEU A 52 16.65 0.66 8.97
N GLU A 53 15.92 0.44 10.06
CA GLU A 53 14.72 -0.39 10.01
C GLU A 53 13.52 0.40 9.46
N ALA A 54 12.71 -0.23 8.56
CA ALA A 54 11.49 0.34 7.99
C ALA A 54 10.35 0.39 9.03
N THR A 55 10.51 1.22 10.05
CA THR A 55 9.57 1.47 11.14
C THR A 55 8.91 2.85 11.00
N TYR A 56 8.26 3.34 12.05
CA TYR A 56 7.62 4.65 12.04
C TYR A 56 8.63 5.79 11.90
N GLY A 57 8.40 6.69 10.94
CA GLY A 57 9.14 7.95 10.79
C GLY A 57 10.54 7.81 10.18
N TRP A 58 10.82 6.73 9.46
CA TRP A 58 12.13 6.52 8.80
C TRP A 58 12.38 7.48 7.63
N GLU A 59 11.34 8.02 7.01
CA GLU A 59 11.42 8.77 5.75
C GLU A 59 12.29 10.03 5.86
N TRP A 60 12.16 10.80 6.95
CA TRP A 60 12.94 12.02 7.13
C TRP A 60 14.45 11.75 7.28
N LEU A 61 14.79 10.62 7.91
CA LEU A 61 16.20 10.23 8.05
C LEU A 61 16.74 9.71 6.71
N ALA A 62 15.92 9.01 5.92
CA ALA A 62 16.28 8.64 4.56
C ALA A 62 16.58 9.86 3.69
N ASP A 63 15.74 10.91 3.78
CA ASP A 63 15.97 12.17 3.07
C ASP A 63 17.26 12.88 3.52
N LEU A 64 17.55 12.84 4.82
CA LEU A 64 18.78 13.39 5.38
C LEU A 64 20.02 12.66 4.85
N LEU A 65 19.99 11.31 4.88
CA LEU A 65 21.11 10.49 4.41
C LEU A 65 21.34 10.66 2.90
N GLU A 66 20.28 10.73 2.10
CA GLU A 66 20.35 11.00 0.67
C GLU A 66 20.98 12.38 0.37
N GLN A 67 20.60 13.43 1.14
CA GLN A 67 21.15 14.77 1.01
C GLN A 67 22.64 14.84 1.36
N GLU A 68 23.09 14.06 2.34
CA GLU A 68 24.50 13.96 2.74
C GLU A 68 25.31 12.98 1.87
N GLY A 69 24.66 12.34 0.88
CA GLY A 69 25.32 11.43 -0.06
C GLY A 69 25.65 10.06 0.50
N HIS A 70 24.99 9.64 1.59
CA HIS A 70 25.20 8.32 2.17
C HIS A 70 24.27 7.26 1.58
N GLU A 71 24.81 6.04 1.37
CA GLU A 71 24.01 4.91 0.89
C GLU A 71 23.12 4.33 2.00
N LEU A 72 21.80 4.35 1.76
CA LEU A 72 20.81 3.84 2.71
C LEU A 72 20.34 2.45 2.33
N HIS A 73 20.47 1.50 3.26
CA HIS A 73 19.93 0.16 3.22
C HIS A 73 18.76 0.02 4.21
N LEU A 74 17.53 -0.01 3.68
CA LEU A 74 16.33 -0.10 4.52
C LEU A 74 16.02 -1.56 4.87
N SER A 75 16.08 -1.91 6.14
CA SER A 75 15.82 -3.25 6.65
C SER A 75 14.32 -3.56 6.73
N HIS A 76 13.94 -4.79 6.34
CA HIS A 76 12.57 -5.28 6.46
C HIS A 76 12.31 -5.87 7.86
N PRO A 77 11.51 -5.23 8.75
CA PRO A 77 11.40 -5.58 10.17
C PRO A 77 11.11 -7.07 10.45
N LEU A 78 10.11 -7.65 9.76
CA LEU A 78 9.71 -9.03 9.98
C LEU A 78 10.77 -10.05 9.55
N ARG A 79 11.53 -9.75 8.50
CA ARG A 79 12.58 -10.65 8.00
C ARG A 79 13.83 -10.53 8.84
N THR A 80 14.20 -9.31 9.22
CA THR A 80 15.32 -9.05 10.12
C THR A 80 15.11 -9.74 11.45
N LYS A 81 13.91 -9.62 12.06
CA LYS A 81 13.57 -10.34 13.27
C LYS A 81 13.68 -11.87 13.16
N ALA A 82 13.43 -12.43 11.99
CA ALA A 82 13.53 -13.88 11.76
C ALA A 82 15.00 -14.37 11.72
N ILE A 83 15.95 -13.47 11.37
CA ILE A 83 17.39 -13.79 11.29
C ILE A 83 18.08 -13.47 12.62
N ALA A 84 17.73 -12.34 13.22
CA ALA A 84 18.41 -11.77 14.39
C ALA A 84 17.53 -11.82 15.64
N ALA A 85 17.14 -13.02 16.09
CA ALA A 85 16.41 -13.20 17.35
C ALA A 85 17.38 -13.15 18.54
N ALA A 86 17.61 -11.96 19.11
CA ALA A 86 18.44 -11.82 20.32
C ALA A 86 17.64 -12.15 21.59
N ARG A 87 18.30 -12.82 22.57
CA ARG A 87 17.73 -13.06 23.90
C ARG A 87 17.61 -11.77 24.73
N VAL A 88 18.54 -10.84 24.55
CA VAL A 88 18.55 -9.53 25.20
C VAL A 88 18.26 -8.49 24.14
N LYS A 89 17.20 -7.74 24.34
CA LYS A 89 16.79 -6.66 23.42
C LYS A 89 17.07 -5.30 24.06
N THR A 90 18.01 -4.56 23.47
CA THR A 90 18.28 -3.15 23.78
C THR A 90 18.50 -2.40 22.48
N ASP A 91 18.25 -1.09 22.47
CA ASP A 91 18.46 -0.23 21.32
C ASP A 91 19.89 -0.40 20.74
N ALA A 92 20.91 -0.54 21.61
CA ALA A 92 22.31 -0.75 21.20
C ALA A 92 22.52 -2.11 20.51
N VAL A 93 21.86 -3.17 20.98
CA VAL A 93 21.91 -4.49 20.35
C VAL A 93 21.20 -4.46 19.00
N ASP A 94 20.06 -3.78 18.91
CA ASP A 94 19.28 -3.68 17.66
C ASP A 94 20.09 -2.89 16.61
N ALA A 95 20.68 -1.72 16.95
CA ALA A 95 21.55 -0.95 16.06
C ALA A 95 22.80 -1.73 15.62
N ARG A 96 23.48 -2.39 16.58
CA ARG A 96 24.67 -3.23 16.28
C ARG A 96 24.31 -4.39 15.35
N THR A 97 23.16 -5.01 15.56
CA THR A 97 22.67 -6.12 14.72
C THR A 97 22.45 -5.66 13.28
N LEU A 98 21.84 -4.47 13.07
CA LEU A 98 21.68 -3.89 11.72
C LEU A 98 23.03 -3.67 11.03
N ALA A 99 24.01 -3.09 11.74
CA ALA A 99 25.37 -2.88 11.20
C ALA A 99 26.06 -4.21 10.84
N HIS A 100 25.96 -5.23 11.68
CA HIS A 100 26.52 -6.56 11.37
C HIS A 100 25.85 -7.24 10.19
N LEU A 101 24.51 -7.18 10.08
CA LEU A 101 23.77 -7.75 8.95
C LEU A 101 24.13 -7.05 7.65
N LEU A 102 24.28 -5.71 7.68
CA LEU A 102 24.70 -4.93 6.53
C LEU A 102 26.12 -5.34 6.09
N ARG A 103 27.08 -5.33 7.02
CA ARG A 103 28.47 -5.70 6.77
C ARG A 103 28.63 -7.11 6.20
N ALA A 104 27.78 -8.04 6.61
CA ALA A 104 27.81 -9.43 6.16
C ALA A 104 27.00 -9.70 4.88
N ASP A 105 26.40 -8.66 4.26
CA ASP A 105 25.47 -8.78 3.12
C ASP A 105 24.27 -9.72 3.41
N LEU A 106 23.80 -9.70 4.66
CA LEU A 106 22.69 -10.53 5.13
C LEU A 106 21.46 -9.70 5.50
N LEU A 107 21.52 -8.37 5.27
CA LEU A 107 20.39 -7.49 5.59
C LEU A 107 19.22 -7.77 4.64
N PRO A 108 18.04 -8.20 5.14
CA PRO A 108 16.88 -8.40 4.28
C PRO A 108 16.27 -7.04 3.91
N GLU A 109 16.69 -6.51 2.79
CA GLU A 109 16.34 -5.17 2.37
C GLU A 109 14.85 -5.01 1.99
N ALA A 110 14.33 -3.83 2.29
CA ALA A 110 13.08 -3.29 1.81
C ALA A 110 13.36 -2.21 0.75
N TYR A 111 12.45 -2.08 -0.19
CA TYR A 111 12.58 -1.08 -1.26
C TYR A 111 12.44 0.34 -0.73
N VAL A 112 13.48 1.14 -0.88
CA VAL A 112 13.47 2.59 -0.65
C VAL A 112 12.92 3.25 -1.90
N ALA A 113 11.68 3.74 -1.81
CA ALA A 113 11.07 4.46 -2.92
C ALA A 113 11.67 5.88 -3.01
N PRO A 114 11.90 6.43 -4.22
CA PRO A 114 12.26 7.83 -4.41
C PRO A 114 11.26 8.77 -3.73
N ARG A 115 11.70 9.97 -3.35
CA ARG A 115 10.91 10.93 -2.59
C ARG A 115 9.58 11.26 -3.26
N GLU A 116 9.59 11.55 -4.55
CA GLU A 116 8.37 11.87 -5.31
C GLU A 116 7.35 10.72 -5.28
N LEU A 117 7.85 9.48 -5.27
CA LEU A 117 6.99 8.31 -5.19
C LEU A 117 6.43 8.11 -3.78
N ARG A 118 7.19 8.47 -2.74
CA ARG A 118 6.72 8.48 -1.33
C ARG A 118 5.62 9.51 -1.14
N ASP A 119 5.82 10.74 -1.63
CA ASP A 119 4.84 11.83 -1.58
C ASP A 119 3.53 11.44 -2.31
N LEU A 120 3.66 10.80 -3.49
CA LEU A 120 2.50 10.29 -4.21
C LEU A 120 1.76 9.18 -3.44
N ARG A 121 2.48 8.27 -2.78
CA ARG A 121 1.88 7.24 -1.91
C ARG A 121 1.09 7.88 -0.78
N ASP A 122 1.62 8.89 -0.15
CA ASP A 122 0.97 9.56 0.98
C ASP A 122 -0.31 10.26 0.54
N LEU A 123 -0.28 11.00 -0.56
CA LEU A 123 -1.47 11.60 -1.16
C LEU A 123 -2.58 10.56 -1.43
N LEU A 124 -2.22 9.44 -2.07
CA LEU A 124 -3.15 8.38 -2.41
C LEU A 124 -3.68 7.65 -1.17
N ARG A 125 -2.82 7.37 -0.19
CA ARG A 125 -3.18 6.71 1.08
C ARG A 125 -4.07 7.61 1.94
N GLN A 126 -3.80 8.92 1.97
CA GLN A 126 -4.65 9.90 2.65
C GLN A 126 -6.08 9.85 2.09
N ARG A 127 -6.24 9.84 0.77
CA ARG A 127 -7.57 9.71 0.17
C ARG A 127 -8.29 8.41 0.55
N VAL A 128 -7.57 7.28 0.65
CA VAL A 128 -8.13 6.01 1.15
C VAL A 128 -8.59 6.16 2.59
N ALA A 129 -7.75 6.72 3.46
CA ALA A 129 -8.07 6.91 4.87
C ALA A 129 -9.32 7.77 5.06
N LEU A 130 -9.41 8.93 4.37
CA LEU A 130 -10.60 9.78 4.41
C LEU A 130 -11.85 9.06 3.90
N THR A 131 -11.74 8.27 2.83
CA THR A 131 -12.86 7.46 2.30
C THR A 131 -13.33 6.42 3.32
N GLN A 132 -12.43 5.79 4.07
CA GLN A 132 -12.76 4.83 5.12
C GLN A 132 -13.43 5.53 6.32
N MET A 133 -12.92 6.68 6.76
CA MET A 133 -13.51 7.48 7.83
C MET A 133 -14.94 7.93 7.46
N ARG A 134 -15.13 8.44 6.24
CA ARG A 134 -16.45 8.79 5.71
C ARG A 134 -17.40 7.60 5.72
N THR A 135 -16.94 6.42 5.29
CA THR A 135 -17.75 5.20 5.30
C THR A 135 -18.15 4.80 6.73
N ALA A 136 -17.25 4.96 7.69
CA ALA A 136 -17.57 4.73 9.10
C ALA A 136 -18.66 5.70 9.62
N LEU A 137 -18.63 6.96 9.20
CA LEU A 137 -19.68 7.94 9.53
C LEU A 137 -21.02 7.57 8.87
N LYS A 138 -21.02 7.21 7.59
CA LYS A 138 -22.23 6.71 6.89
C LYS A 138 -22.84 5.49 7.60
N ASN A 139 -22.03 4.55 8.05
CA ASN A 139 -22.49 3.40 8.84
C ASN A 139 -23.09 3.81 10.20
N ARG A 140 -22.55 4.84 10.86
CA ARG A 140 -23.11 5.39 12.09
C ARG A 140 -24.48 6.04 11.87
N VAL A 141 -24.69 6.70 10.71
CA VAL A 141 -26.02 7.20 10.33
C VAL A 141 -27.00 6.06 10.15
N HIS A 142 -26.64 5.00 9.39
CA HIS A 142 -27.49 3.82 9.24
C HIS A 142 -27.84 3.19 10.60
N ALA A 143 -26.87 3.03 11.49
CA ALA A 143 -27.12 2.49 12.83
C ALA A 143 -28.03 3.39 13.68
N LEU A 144 -27.89 4.73 13.57
CA LEU A 144 -28.75 5.67 14.25
C LEU A 144 -30.20 5.54 13.78
N LEU A 145 -30.44 5.57 12.47
CA LEU A 145 -31.76 5.43 11.88
C LEU A 145 -32.41 4.08 12.27
N ALA A 146 -31.66 2.99 12.18
CA ALA A 146 -32.14 1.65 12.53
C ALA A 146 -32.59 1.57 14.02
N ARG A 147 -31.86 2.21 14.94
CA ARG A 147 -32.24 2.28 16.38
C ARG A 147 -33.56 3.00 16.63
N HIS A 148 -33.97 3.86 15.73
CA HIS A 148 -35.24 4.60 15.81
C HIS A 148 -36.33 4.04 14.88
N GLY A 149 -36.13 2.84 14.32
CA GLY A 149 -37.10 2.20 13.44
C GLY A 149 -37.25 2.85 12.06
N LEU A 150 -36.33 3.76 11.69
CA LEU A 150 -36.37 4.48 10.44
C LEU A 150 -35.59 3.72 9.37
N HIS A 151 -36.27 3.30 8.30
CA HIS A 151 -35.69 2.54 7.21
C HIS A 151 -35.92 3.25 5.87
N HIS A 152 -34.84 3.54 5.17
CA HIS A 152 -34.90 4.02 3.78
C HIS A 152 -34.87 2.83 2.83
N GLY A 153 -35.97 2.63 2.08
CA GLY A 153 -36.14 1.48 1.20
C GLY A 153 -35.23 1.42 -0.04
N GLN A 154 -34.41 2.46 -0.26
CA GLN A 154 -33.52 2.57 -1.41
C GLN A 154 -32.04 2.54 -1.02
N SER A 155 -31.21 1.93 -1.91
CA SER A 155 -29.78 1.71 -1.66
C SER A 155 -28.88 2.97 -1.66
N LYS A 156 -29.41 4.15 -1.99
CA LYS A 156 -28.65 5.42 -2.21
C LYS A 156 -29.05 6.52 -1.21
N LEU A 157 -28.99 6.23 0.07
CA LEU A 157 -29.41 7.16 1.14
C LEU A 157 -28.69 8.52 1.07
N PHE A 158 -27.38 8.54 0.82
CA PHE A 158 -26.56 9.78 0.83
C PHE A 158 -26.45 10.42 -0.55
N ASP A 159 -26.61 9.66 -1.63
CA ASP A 159 -26.23 10.08 -2.98
C ASP A 159 -27.46 10.40 -3.86
N SER A 160 -28.69 10.16 -3.38
CA SER A 160 -29.93 10.47 -4.11
C SER A 160 -30.68 11.65 -3.49
N LYS A 161 -31.46 12.37 -4.31
CA LYS A 161 -32.38 13.44 -3.85
C LYS A 161 -33.37 12.90 -2.80
N ALA A 162 -33.96 11.73 -3.08
CA ALA A 162 -34.90 11.09 -2.17
C ALA A 162 -34.25 10.70 -0.82
N GLY A 163 -33.01 10.20 -0.86
CA GLY A 163 -32.27 9.86 0.36
C GLY A 163 -31.94 11.07 1.22
N ARG A 164 -31.53 12.18 0.60
CA ARG A 164 -31.31 13.45 1.33
C ARG A 164 -32.58 13.99 1.95
N ALA A 165 -33.69 14.03 1.19
CA ALA A 165 -34.99 14.44 1.73
C ALA A 165 -35.45 13.56 2.90
N PHE A 166 -35.24 12.24 2.81
CA PHE A 166 -35.52 11.32 3.92
C PHE A 166 -34.69 11.64 5.18
N LEU A 167 -33.40 11.97 5.02
CA LEU A 167 -32.55 12.35 6.17
C LEU A 167 -32.96 13.68 6.80
N GLU A 168 -33.39 14.65 5.99
CA GLU A 168 -33.89 15.94 6.45
C GLU A 168 -35.22 15.81 7.21
N GLN A 169 -36.11 14.93 6.72
CA GLN A 169 -37.45 14.72 7.28
C GLN A 169 -37.50 13.67 8.40
N ALA A 170 -36.36 13.01 8.71
CA ALA A 170 -36.30 11.96 9.71
C ALA A 170 -36.80 12.46 11.07
N GLU A 171 -37.89 11.88 11.57
CA GLU A 171 -38.47 12.19 12.89
C GLU A 171 -37.63 11.57 14.00
N LEU A 172 -36.69 12.33 14.52
CA LEU A 172 -35.80 11.93 15.60
C LEU A 172 -36.00 12.90 16.80
N ARG A 173 -36.03 12.33 18.01
CA ARG A 173 -35.98 13.12 19.24
C ARG A 173 -34.56 13.65 19.47
N GLU A 174 -34.45 14.77 20.17
CA GLU A 174 -33.18 15.21 20.76
C GLU A 174 -32.71 14.20 21.83
N PRO A 175 -31.45 13.79 21.92
CA PRO A 175 -30.28 14.31 21.16
C PRO A 175 -29.97 13.52 19.84
N ALA A 176 -30.85 12.60 19.42
CA ALA A 176 -30.59 11.81 18.20
C ALA A 176 -30.59 12.67 16.93
N ARG A 177 -31.50 13.68 16.85
CA ARG A 177 -31.55 14.62 15.74
C ARG A 177 -30.24 15.41 15.63
N ARG A 178 -29.77 15.99 16.72
CA ARG A 178 -28.47 16.69 16.76
C ARG A 178 -27.32 15.81 16.35
N ARG A 179 -27.32 14.53 16.78
CA ARG A 179 -26.29 13.57 16.37
C ARG A 179 -26.32 13.29 14.87
N LEU A 180 -27.50 13.16 14.24
CA LEU A 180 -27.63 13.01 12.79
C LEU A 180 -27.03 14.21 12.06
N GLU A 181 -27.37 15.44 12.46
CA GLU A 181 -26.87 16.66 11.85
C GLU A 181 -25.36 16.78 11.91
N VAL A 182 -24.75 16.45 13.07
CA VAL A 182 -23.28 16.41 13.20
C VAL A 182 -22.67 15.40 12.26
N LEU A 183 -23.22 14.19 12.17
CA LEU A 183 -22.71 13.15 11.29
C LEU A 183 -22.81 13.55 9.81
N LEU A 184 -23.92 14.15 9.39
CA LEU A 184 -24.12 14.61 8.01
C LEU A 184 -23.15 15.74 7.64
N ARG A 185 -22.92 16.71 8.55
CA ARG A 185 -21.92 17.77 8.34
C ARG A 185 -20.54 17.22 8.19
N LEU A 186 -20.10 16.30 9.06
CA LEU A 186 -18.80 15.65 8.95
C LEU A 186 -18.66 14.85 7.64
N ILE A 187 -19.72 14.15 7.20
CA ILE A 187 -19.71 13.43 5.90
C ILE A 187 -19.48 14.42 4.76
N ALA A 188 -20.15 15.59 4.78
CA ALA A 188 -19.99 16.61 3.75
C ALA A 188 -18.57 17.21 3.75
N ASP A 189 -17.97 17.40 4.93
CA ASP A 189 -16.59 17.86 5.05
C ASP A 189 -15.61 16.85 4.46
N PHE A 190 -15.78 15.56 4.79
CA PHE A 190 -14.98 14.48 4.18
C PHE A 190 -15.18 14.38 2.66
N ASP A 191 -16.39 14.58 2.15
CA ASP A 191 -16.66 14.57 0.71
C ASP A 191 -15.86 15.65 0.01
N ARG A 192 -15.83 16.91 0.56
CA ARG A 192 -15.04 18.00 -0.03
C ARG A 192 -13.54 17.70 -0.09
N GLU A 193 -12.97 17.20 1.01
CA GLU A 193 -11.55 16.86 1.06
C GLU A 193 -11.21 15.71 0.10
N ILE A 194 -12.04 14.67 0.04
CA ILE A 194 -11.87 13.55 -0.88
C ILE A 194 -11.93 14.01 -2.34
N ASP A 195 -12.84 14.94 -2.67
CA ASP A 195 -12.99 15.47 -4.03
C ASP A 195 -11.81 16.38 -4.41
N ALA A 196 -11.29 17.19 -3.48
CA ALA A 196 -10.08 17.98 -3.70
C ALA A 196 -8.87 17.10 -4.02
N LEU A 197 -8.62 16.08 -3.18
CA LEU A 197 -7.55 15.10 -3.43
C LEU A 197 -7.77 14.32 -4.74
N ALA A 198 -9.02 13.97 -5.06
CA ALA A 198 -9.35 13.28 -6.30
C ALA A 198 -9.03 14.14 -7.53
N GLY A 199 -9.25 15.46 -7.47
CA GLY A 199 -8.90 16.41 -8.51
C GLY A 199 -7.38 16.46 -8.76
N GLU A 200 -6.58 16.57 -7.70
CA GLU A 200 -5.12 16.56 -7.78
C GLU A 200 -4.59 15.25 -8.37
N ILE A 201 -5.08 14.12 -7.87
CA ILE A 201 -4.69 12.79 -8.37
C ILE A 201 -5.07 12.62 -9.84
N ASP A 202 -6.26 13.12 -10.26
CA ASP A 202 -6.70 13.02 -11.67
C ASP A 202 -5.82 13.85 -12.61
N GLN A 203 -5.32 15.01 -12.18
CA GLN A 203 -4.37 15.79 -12.97
C GLN A 203 -3.06 15.03 -13.19
N ARG A 204 -2.48 14.46 -12.13
CA ARG A 204 -1.27 13.62 -12.24
C ARG A 204 -1.52 12.38 -13.11
N ALA A 205 -2.71 11.77 -12.99
CA ALA A 205 -3.09 10.57 -13.77
C ALA A 205 -3.21 10.82 -15.27
N LYS A 206 -3.53 12.05 -15.70
CA LYS A 206 -3.65 12.40 -17.12
C LYS A 206 -2.32 12.39 -17.85
N THR A 207 -1.23 12.70 -17.16
CA THR A 207 0.13 12.82 -17.72
C THR A 207 0.90 11.50 -17.71
N ASP A 208 0.48 10.50 -16.93
CA ASP A 208 1.17 9.21 -16.83
C ASP A 208 0.62 8.19 -17.85
N PRO A 209 1.40 7.78 -18.85
CA PRO A 209 0.94 6.82 -19.89
C PRO A 209 0.61 5.45 -19.29
N ARG A 210 1.22 5.04 -18.20
CA ARG A 210 0.96 3.78 -17.52
C ARG A 210 -0.49 3.70 -17.02
N VAL A 211 -1.07 4.84 -16.62
CA VAL A 211 -2.49 4.92 -16.22
C VAL A 211 -3.41 4.50 -17.36
N LYS A 212 -3.15 4.97 -18.60
CA LYS A 212 -3.94 4.60 -19.77
C LYS A 212 -3.90 3.08 -20.01
N THR A 213 -2.72 2.48 -19.87
CA THR A 213 -2.53 1.03 -20.00
C THR A 213 -3.32 0.27 -18.93
N LEU A 214 -3.20 0.64 -17.66
CA LEU A 214 -3.88 -0.05 -16.57
C LEU A 214 -5.39 0.13 -16.60
N CYS A 215 -5.91 1.26 -17.05
CA CYS A 215 -7.35 1.52 -17.18
C CYS A 215 -8.03 0.63 -18.23
N GLN A 216 -7.30 -0.09 -19.08
CA GLN A 216 -7.86 -1.12 -19.96
C GLN A 216 -8.38 -2.34 -19.19
N ILE A 217 -7.89 -2.55 -17.96
CA ILE A 217 -8.35 -3.63 -17.09
C ILE A 217 -9.71 -3.26 -16.50
N LYS A 218 -10.74 -4.06 -16.79
CA LYS A 218 -12.08 -3.83 -16.24
C LYS A 218 -12.04 -3.76 -14.71
N GLY A 219 -12.62 -2.70 -14.15
CA GLY A 219 -12.64 -2.42 -12.72
C GLY A 219 -11.55 -1.47 -12.26
N ILE A 220 -10.52 -1.19 -13.04
CA ILE A 220 -9.49 -0.20 -12.74
C ILE A 220 -9.87 1.16 -13.36
N GLY A 221 -10.03 2.16 -12.50
CA GLY A 221 -10.11 3.57 -12.87
C GLY A 221 -8.79 4.29 -12.59
N ARG A 222 -8.69 5.58 -12.98
CA ARG A 222 -7.46 6.38 -12.84
C ARG A 222 -6.88 6.35 -11.44
N TYR A 223 -7.70 6.53 -10.41
CA TYR A 223 -7.25 6.47 -9.01
C TYR A 223 -6.60 5.12 -8.68
N THR A 224 -7.26 4.00 -9.02
CA THR A 224 -6.73 2.66 -8.73
C THR A 224 -5.45 2.40 -9.53
N ALA A 225 -5.37 2.87 -10.79
CA ALA A 225 -4.17 2.80 -11.60
C ALA A 225 -3.01 3.56 -10.94
N MET A 226 -3.22 4.82 -10.54
CA MET A 226 -2.21 5.61 -9.83
C MET A 226 -1.76 4.95 -8.53
N LEU A 227 -2.68 4.38 -7.76
CA LEU A 227 -2.34 3.67 -6.52
C LEU A 227 -1.50 2.41 -6.80
N VAL A 228 -1.83 1.65 -7.86
CA VAL A 228 -1.01 0.50 -8.26
C VAL A 228 0.40 0.96 -8.66
N ILE A 229 0.51 2.00 -9.50
CA ILE A 229 1.80 2.56 -9.96
C ILE A 229 2.63 3.03 -8.76
N ALA A 230 2.04 3.82 -7.87
CA ALA A 230 2.74 4.35 -6.71
C ALA A 230 3.20 3.27 -5.73
N GLU A 231 2.35 2.30 -5.41
CA GLU A 231 2.69 1.24 -4.45
C GLU A 231 3.69 0.24 -5.03
N VAL A 232 3.55 -0.11 -6.32
CA VAL A 232 4.48 -1.04 -7.00
C VAL A 232 5.84 -0.38 -7.20
N GLY A 233 5.88 0.90 -7.61
CA GLY A 233 7.12 1.56 -8.01
C GLY A 233 7.72 0.90 -9.24
N GLU A 234 9.00 0.58 -9.19
CA GLU A 234 9.73 -0.14 -10.24
C GLU A 234 9.25 -1.60 -10.30
N VAL A 235 8.62 -1.95 -11.41
CA VAL A 235 8.04 -3.29 -11.58
C VAL A 235 9.12 -4.35 -11.80
N GLU A 236 10.27 -3.96 -12.32
CA GLU A 236 11.44 -4.80 -12.62
C GLU A 236 12.03 -5.47 -11.38
N ARG A 237 11.89 -4.85 -10.20
CA ARG A 237 12.29 -5.43 -8.91
C ARG A 237 11.58 -6.74 -8.57
N PHE A 238 10.46 -7.03 -9.25
CA PHE A 238 9.74 -8.28 -9.08
C PHE A 238 10.07 -9.26 -10.21
N ARG A 239 10.67 -10.40 -9.88
CA ARG A 239 11.01 -11.46 -10.86
C ARG A 239 9.80 -11.97 -11.65
N SER A 240 8.58 -11.85 -11.14
CA SER A 240 7.35 -12.26 -11.80
C SER A 240 6.10 -11.67 -11.13
N ALA A 241 4.96 -11.71 -11.84
CA ALA A 241 3.66 -11.35 -11.28
C ALA A 241 3.30 -12.13 -9.99
N ARG A 242 3.80 -13.37 -9.84
CA ARG A 242 3.62 -14.18 -8.63
C ARG A 242 4.33 -13.54 -7.43
N HIS A 243 5.54 -13.02 -7.61
CA HIS A 243 6.29 -12.32 -6.56
C HIS A 243 5.61 -11.01 -6.17
N LEU A 244 5.12 -10.23 -7.14
CA LEU A 244 4.33 -9.03 -6.87
C LEU A 244 3.05 -9.36 -6.06
N CYS A 245 2.32 -10.41 -6.44
CA CYS A 245 1.12 -10.83 -5.69
C CYS A 245 1.45 -11.32 -4.27
N ALA A 246 2.59 -11.97 -4.06
CA ALA A 246 3.06 -12.38 -2.74
C ALA A 246 3.45 -11.16 -1.89
N TRP A 247 4.20 -10.21 -2.46
CA TRP A 247 4.57 -8.96 -1.83
C TRP A 247 3.33 -8.13 -1.44
N ALA A 248 2.32 -8.06 -2.31
CA ALA A 248 1.05 -7.38 -2.02
C ALA A 248 0.18 -8.11 -0.99
N GLY A 249 0.59 -9.29 -0.53
CA GLY A 249 -0.13 -10.07 0.47
C GLY A 249 -1.43 -10.69 -0.01
N LEU A 250 -1.57 -10.92 -1.33
CA LEU A 250 -2.72 -11.55 -1.96
C LEU A 250 -2.55 -13.07 -2.19
N THR A 251 -1.47 -13.65 -1.64
CA THR A 251 -1.25 -15.11 -1.68
C THR A 251 -1.61 -15.76 -0.35
N PRO A 252 -2.19 -16.96 -0.37
CA PRO A 252 -2.44 -17.71 0.85
C PRO A 252 -1.14 -18.04 1.59
N THR A 253 -1.20 -18.08 2.90
CA THR A 253 -0.16 -18.73 3.71
C THR A 253 -0.25 -20.24 3.48
N VAL A 254 0.91 -20.90 3.41
CA VAL A 254 1.00 -22.35 3.24
C VAL A 254 1.65 -22.95 4.47
N ARG A 255 0.99 -23.91 5.08
CA ARG A 255 1.59 -24.77 6.10
C ARG A 255 1.70 -26.17 5.50
N SER A 256 2.90 -26.66 5.38
CA SER A 256 3.14 -28.01 4.87
C SER A 256 3.86 -28.81 5.95
N SER A 257 3.33 -29.98 6.25
CA SER A 257 3.93 -30.97 7.12
C SER A 257 3.67 -32.33 6.47
N ASP A 258 4.69 -33.16 6.41
CA ASP A 258 4.60 -34.53 5.89
C ASP A 258 3.91 -34.62 4.50
N GLY A 259 4.33 -33.77 3.57
CA GLY A 259 3.81 -33.72 2.20
C GLY A 259 2.37 -33.18 2.06
N LYS A 260 1.67 -32.89 3.16
CA LYS A 260 0.30 -32.35 3.15
C LYS A 260 0.31 -30.82 3.30
N ALA A 261 0.02 -30.11 2.20
CA ALA A 261 -0.09 -28.65 2.20
C ALA A 261 -1.49 -28.17 2.61
N ARG A 262 -1.59 -27.36 3.65
CA ARG A 262 -2.82 -26.66 4.06
C ARG A 262 -2.72 -25.18 3.71
N LEU A 263 -3.67 -24.69 2.93
CA LEU A 263 -3.78 -23.28 2.57
C LEU A 263 -4.55 -22.52 3.66
N GLY A 264 -3.94 -21.49 4.21
CA GLY A 264 -4.55 -20.55 5.17
C GLY A 264 -5.17 -19.34 4.48
N HIS A 265 -5.39 -18.28 5.27
CA HIS A 265 -5.77 -16.96 4.76
C HIS A 265 -4.64 -16.34 3.95
N ILE A 266 -4.94 -15.26 3.20
CA ILE A 266 -3.90 -14.46 2.54
C ILE A 266 -2.94 -13.88 3.60
N SER A 267 -1.66 -13.71 3.22
CA SER A 267 -0.62 -13.26 4.16
C SER A 267 -0.85 -11.85 4.72
N ARG A 268 -1.58 -11.01 3.99
CA ARG A 268 -1.88 -9.60 4.32
C ARG A 268 -0.64 -8.72 4.49
N GLN A 269 0.52 -9.17 4.06
CA GLN A 269 1.73 -8.35 4.01
C GLN A 269 1.60 -7.22 2.97
N GLY A 270 2.49 -6.24 3.03
CA GLY A 270 2.49 -5.11 2.11
C GLY A 270 1.31 -4.14 2.29
N SER A 271 1.06 -3.31 1.28
CA SER A 271 0.11 -2.20 1.35
C SER A 271 -1.34 -2.62 1.56
N VAL A 272 -1.96 -2.10 2.63
CA VAL A 272 -3.39 -2.28 2.90
C VAL A 272 -4.23 -1.54 1.87
N ALA A 273 -3.79 -0.32 1.47
CA ALA A 273 -4.49 0.51 0.49
C ALA A 273 -4.56 -0.19 -0.89
N LEU A 274 -3.42 -0.77 -1.33
CA LEU A 274 -3.37 -1.53 -2.59
C LEU A 274 -4.34 -2.72 -2.58
N ARG A 275 -4.31 -3.53 -1.51
CA ARG A 275 -5.23 -4.68 -1.40
C ARG A 275 -6.69 -4.27 -1.40
N TRP A 276 -7.02 -3.21 -0.65
CA TRP A 276 -8.38 -2.67 -0.62
C TRP A 276 -8.84 -2.23 -2.02
N ALA A 277 -8.06 -1.40 -2.70
CA ALA A 277 -8.40 -0.90 -4.03
C ALA A 277 -8.55 -2.03 -5.07
N LEU A 278 -7.70 -3.06 -5.01
CA LEU A 278 -7.80 -4.23 -5.89
C LEU A 278 -9.04 -5.08 -5.62
N VAL A 279 -9.47 -5.19 -4.36
CA VAL A 279 -10.73 -5.87 -4.00
C VAL A 279 -11.94 -5.08 -4.48
N GLU A 280 -11.92 -3.74 -4.38
CA GLU A 280 -12.95 -2.87 -4.95
C GLU A 280 -12.99 -2.97 -6.49
N ALA A 281 -11.81 -2.98 -7.15
CA ALA A 281 -11.72 -3.20 -8.58
C ALA A 281 -12.29 -4.57 -9.00
N ALA A 282 -12.05 -5.61 -8.21
CA ALA A 282 -12.58 -6.95 -8.46
C ALA A 282 -14.12 -7.00 -8.35
N GLN A 283 -14.73 -6.20 -7.48
CA GLN A 283 -16.20 -6.10 -7.40
C GLN A 283 -16.78 -5.46 -8.67
N LYS A 284 -16.17 -4.37 -9.16
CA LYS A 284 -16.58 -3.69 -10.39
C LYS A 284 -16.36 -4.57 -11.63
N ALA A 285 -15.22 -5.27 -11.72
CA ALA A 285 -14.91 -6.17 -12.81
C ALA A 285 -15.93 -7.32 -12.93
N ASN A 286 -16.43 -7.81 -11.77
CA ASN A 286 -17.48 -8.83 -11.73
C ASN A 286 -18.81 -8.35 -12.35
N LEU A 287 -19.13 -7.08 -12.23
CA LEU A 287 -20.36 -6.51 -12.80
C LEU A 287 -20.27 -6.27 -14.33
N SER A 288 -19.05 -6.20 -14.89
CA SER A 288 -18.81 -5.74 -16.26
C SER A 288 -18.82 -6.84 -17.32
N GLY A 289 -19.02 -8.12 -16.95
CA GLY A 289 -18.93 -9.26 -17.86
C GLY A 289 -17.49 -9.63 -18.28
N GLY A 290 -17.34 -10.72 -19.05
CA GLY A 290 -16.05 -11.19 -19.60
C GLY A 290 -15.26 -12.12 -18.68
N PRO A 291 -13.98 -12.43 -19.03
CA PRO A 291 -13.19 -13.51 -18.42
C PRO A 291 -12.97 -13.39 -16.91
N LEU A 292 -12.94 -12.15 -16.38
CA LEU A 292 -12.81 -11.93 -14.93
C LEU A 292 -14.11 -12.32 -14.21
N ARG A 293 -15.28 -12.01 -14.79
CA ARG A 293 -16.58 -12.42 -14.25
C ARG A 293 -16.73 -13.93 -14.28
N GLU A 294 -16.47 -14.58 -15.40
CA GLU A 294 -16.53 -16.05 -15.53
C GLU A 294 -15.63 -16.73 -14.49
N SER A 295 -14.42 -16.21 -14.32
CA SER A 295 -13.51 -16.68 -13.29
C SER A 295 -14.05 -16.45 -11.88
N PHE A 296 -14.70 -15.31 -11.63
CA PHE A 296 -15.33 -15.02 -10.34
C PHE A 296 -16.46 -16.02 -10.04
N GLU A 297 -17.38 -16.22 -10.98
CA GLU A 297 -18.54 -17.11 -10.82
C GLU A 297 -18.09 -18.55 -10.57
N ARG A 298 -17.12 -19.05 -11.35
CA ARG A 298 -16.54 -20.39 -11.16
C ARG A 298 -15.93 -20.57 -9.77
N ILE A 299 -15.18 -19.58 -9.27
CA ILE A 299 -14.55 -19.65 -7.95
C ILE A 299 -15.62 -19.48 -6.87
N ALA A 300 -16.58 -18.57 -7.05
CA ALA A 300 -17.64 -18.30 -6.09
C ALA A 300 -18.52 -19.51 -5.85
N LYS A 301 -18.86 -20.27 -6.91
CA LYS A 301 -19.62 -21.52 -6.82
C LYS A 301 -18.90 -22.58 -5.94
N ARG A 302 -17.58 -22.66 -6.03
CA ARG A 302 -16.77 -23.69 -5.32
C ARG A 302 -16.30 -23.25 -3.93
N ARG A 303 -15.96 -21.96 -3.74
CA ARG A 303 -15.23 -21.46 -2.56
C ARG A 303 -15.91 -20.28 -1.88
N GLY A 304 -17.02 -19.81 -2.41
CA GLY A 304 -17.76 -18.65 -1.90
C GLY A 304 -17.27 -17.31 -2.45
N ARG A 305 -18.15 -16.31 -2.37
CA ARG A 305 -17.96 -14.97 -2.97
C ARG A 305 -16.78 -14.18 -2.38
N LYS A 306 -16.50 -14.33 -1.08
CA LYS A 306 -15.39 -13.62 -0.42
C LYS A 306 -14.04 -14.06 -0.96
N ILE A 307 -13.83 -15.36 -1.12
CA ILE A 307 -12.61 -15.93 -1.69
C ILE A 307 -12.50 -15.56 -3.17
N ALA A 308 -13.60 -15.60 -3.92
CA ALA A 308 -13.62 -15.22 -5.33
C ALA A 308 -13.17 -13.76 -5.53
N LYS A 309 -13.64 -12.81 -4.72
CA LYS A 309 -13.18 -11.40 -4.80
C LYS A 309 -11.66 -11.27 -4.67
N VAL A 310 -11.07 -11.92 -3.68
CA VAL A 310 -9.61 -11.89 -3.47
C VAL A 310 -8.85 -12.56 -4.62
N ALA A 311 -9.36 -13.66 -5.14
CA ALA A 311 -8.77 -14.35 -6.29
C ALA A 311 -8.78 -13.48 -7.56
N ILE A 312 -9.87 -12.73 -7.80
CA ILE A 312 -9.94 -11.78 -8.90
C ILE A 312 -9.04 -10.57 -8.66
N ALA A 313 -8.97 -10.04 -7.45
CA ALA A 313 -8.01 -8.98 -7.09
C ALA A 313 -6.56 -9.39 -7.42
N ARG A 314 -6.18 -10.63 -7.12
CA ARG A 314 -4.88 -11.19 -7.50
C ARG A 314 -4.70 -11.30 -9.03
N LYS A 315 -5.72 -11.71 -9.78
CA LYS A 315 -5.67 -11.74 -11.25
C LYS A 315 -5.52 -10.33 -11.83
N ILE A 316 -6.25 -9.35 -11.29
CA ILE A 316 -6.11 -7.94 -11.69
C ILE A 316 -4.68 -7.46 -11.45
N LEU A 317 -4.07 -7.74 -10.29
CA LEU A 317 -2.69 -7.36 -10.02
C LEU A 317 -1.69 -8.07 -10.95
N THR A 318 -1.97 -9.32 -11.35
CA THR A 318 -1.18 -10.01 -12.38
C THR A 318 -1.24 -9.29 -13.73
N LEU A 319 -2.42 -8.80 -14.14
CA LEU A 319 -2.55 -8.00 -15.35
C LEU A 319 -1.83 -6.65 -15.24
N CYS A 320 -1.90 -6.00 -14.06
CA CYS A 320 -1.16 -4.77 -13.79
C CYS A 320 0.35 -4.98 -13.91
N TYR A 321 0.89 -6.10 -13.42
CA TYR A 321 2.31 -6.44 -13.56
C TYR A 321 2.74 -6.43 -15.03
N TYR A 322 2.01 -7.12 -15.89
CA TYR A 322 2.33 -7.16 -17.32
C TYR A 322 2.13 -5.80 -17.99
N GLY A 323 1.06 -5.10 -17.65
CA GLY A 323 0.81 -3.74 -18.17
C GLY A 323 1.91 -2.73 -17.79
N LEU A 324 2.49 -2.84 -16.59
CA LEU A 324 3.60 -1.99 -16.16
C LEU A 324 4.92 -2.40 -16.80
N ARG A 325 5.21 -3.72 -16.89
CA ARG A 325 6.47 -4.24 -17.43
C ARG A 325 6.56 -4.11 -18.95
N ASP A 326 5.50 -4.46 -19.65
CA ASP A 326 5.50 -4.58 -21.12
C ASP A 326 4.90 -3.33 -21.81
N GLY A 327 4.33 -2.39 -21.05
CA GLY A 327 3.60 -1.24 -21.57
C GLY A 327 2.23 -1.58 -22.19
N GLU A 328 1.92 -2.88 -22.29
CA GLU A 328 0.68 -3.40 -22.88
C GLU A 328 0.14 -4.61 -22.10
N ILE A 329 -1.15 -4.87 -22.27
CA ILE A 329 -1.79 -6.07 -21.71
C ILE A 329 -2.23 -6.96 -22.85
N ARG A 330 -1.36 -7.86 -23.28
CA ARG A 330 -1.52 -8.69 -24.50
C ARG A 330 -2.87 -9.42 -24.59
N CYS A 331 -3.39 -9.92 -23.49
CA CYS A 331 -4.71 -10.60 -23.51
C CYS A 331 -5.90 -9.65 -23.69
N LEU A 332 -5.68 -8.33 -23.58
CA LEU A 332 -6.67 -7.28 -23.81
C LEU A 332 -6.41 -6.50 -25.12
N ALA A 333 -5.21 -6.65 -25.71
CA ALA A 333 -4.89 -6.07 -27.02
C ALA A 333 -5.86 -6.65 -28.07
N ARG A 334 -6.46 -5.79 -28.89
CA ARG A 334 -7.24 -6.23 -30.04
C ARG A 334 -6.31 -7.04 -30.95
N ARG A 335 -6.62 -8.31 -31.22
CA ARG A 335 -6.00 -9.03 -32.33
C ARG A 335 -6.23 -8.18 -33.58
N PRO A 336 -5.19 -7.86 -34.40
CA PRO A 336 -5.43 -7.24 -35.69
C PRO A 336 -6.44 -8.13 -36.44
N SER A 337 -7.53 -7.52 -36.93
CA SER A 337 -8.50 -8.23 -37.72
C SER A 337 -7.77 -8.80 -38.95
N ALA A 338 -7.91 -10.09 -39.18
CA ALA A 338 -7.29 -10.83 -40.30
C ALA A 338 -7.88 -10.42 -41.69
N THR A 339 -8.36 -9.19 -41.85
CA THR A 339 -9.05 -8.67 -43.02
C THR A 339 -8.22 -7.65 -43.79
N ASN A 340 -6.92 -7.84 -43.96
CA ASN A 340 -6.16 -7.06 -44.94
C ASN A 340 -4.93 -7.82 -45.50
N ALA A 341 -5.03 -9.14 -45.65
CA ALA A 341 -3.96 -9.95 -46.27
C ALA A 341 -4.35 -10.50 -47.65
N THR A 342 -5.43 -9.98 -48.30
CA THR A 342 -5.89 -10.46 -49.61
C THR A 342 -6.13 -9.32 -50.58
N ALA A 343 -5.25 -8.29 -50.57
CA ALA A 343 -5.26 -7.25 -51.64
C ALA A 343 -3.82 -6.85 -51.99
N ALA A 344 -2.95 -7.82 -52.25
CA ALA A 344 -1.68 -7.64 -52.96
C ALA A 344 -1.17 -9.02 -53.39
N ALA A 345 -1.79 -9.58 -54.42
CA ALA A 345 -1.22 -10.63 -55.30
C ALA A 345 -1.66 -10.32 -56.74
#